data_9b5117850d26c35922c59bec0e2a4555
#
_entry.id   9b5117850d26c35922c59bec0e2a4555
#
_cell.length_a   1.000
_cell.length_b   1.000
_cell.length_c   1.000
_cell.angle_alpha   90.00
_cell.angle_beta   90.00
_cell.angle_gamma   90.00
#
_symmetry.space_group_name_H-M   'P 1'
#
loop_
_entity.id
_entity.type
_entity.pdbx_description
1 polymer ?
#
loop_
_entity_poly.entity_id
_entity_poly.type
_entity_poly.pdbx_seq_one_letter_code
_entity_poly.pdbx_strand_id
1 'polypeptide(L)'
;MHAIIIHGMGRTPLSMSLLAYRLRKAGIKTNLFAYAVTFEHWEGCTKRLRQFIERKVAEEDFIVVAHSLGSVLTRAVLPSLSHKPAACFFLAPPTQACDAARRLAPRYWYRLLAGEMGQLLAKHEFMSNLPVPEMPTKIYAGNAGLTGRYSPFGDEPNDGVLMVKETLLPGIPVQIAPSLHTFIMNNKVIAMDIVDTIKSGKYKLS
;
A
#
# COMPACT_ATOMS: atom_id res chain seq x y z
N MET A 1 3.75 20.30 -3.47
CA MET A 1 3.83 18.87 -3.08
C MET A 1 2.50 18.19 -3.36
N HIS A 2 2.51 17.13 -4.11
CA HIS A 2 1.36 16.25 -4.41
C HIS A 2 1.45 14.95 -3.61
N ALA A 3 0.30 14.37 -3.28
CA ALA A 3 0.20 12.99 -2.78
C ALA A 3 -0.62 12.15 -3.79
N ILE A 4 -0.01 11.13 -4.34
CA ILE A 4 -0.70 10.09 -5.10
C ILE A 4 -1.15 9.03 -4.10
N ILE A 5 -2.47 8.81 -4.04
CA ILE A 5 -3.09 7.93 -3.05
C ILE A 5 -3.70 6.72 -3.77
N ILE A 6 -3.34 5.51 -3.33
CA ILE A 6 -3.71 4.26 -3.99
C ILE A 6 -4.36 3.33 -2.96
N HIS A 7 -5.60 2.91 -3.22
CA HIS A 7 -6.35 2.03 -2.34
C HIS A 7 -5.92 0.56 -2.43
N GLY A 8 -6.45 -0.29 -1.55
CA GLY A 8 -6.19 -1.72 -1.53
C GLY A 8 -7.18 -2.54 -2.37
N MET A 9 -6.96 -3.86 -2.42
CA MET A 9 -7.83 -4.83 -3.08
C MET A 9 -9.27 -4.76 -2.54
N GLY A 10 -10.25 -4.92 -3.42
CA GLY A 10 -11.67 -4.92 -3.05
C GLY A 10 -12.17 -3.59 -2.47
N ARG A 11 -11.43 -2.51 -2.70
CA ARG A 11 -11.76 -1.16 -2.25
C ARG A 11 -11.94 -0.22 -3.42
N THR A 12 -12.37 0.99 -3.11
CA THR A 12 -12.46 2.10 -4.05
C THR A 12 -11.65 3.27 -3.52
N PRO A 13 -11.37 4.31 -4.33
CA PRO A 13 -10.73 5.53 -3.85
C PRO A 13 -11.42 6.16 -2.63
N LEU A 14 -12.73 5.93 -2.48
CA LEU A 14 -13.51 6.45 -1.37
C LEU A 14 -12.99 5.94 0.00
N SER A 15 -12.44 4.73 0.05
CA SER A 15 -11.84 4.20 1.28
C SER A 15 -10.65 5.01 1.80
N MET A 16 -9.99 5.79 0.92
CA MET A 16 -8.84 6.65 1.25
C MET A 16 -9.24 8.11 1.48
N SER A 17 -10.54 8.45 1.44
CA SER A 17 -11.02 9.83 1.47
C SER A 17 -10.71 10.56 2.77
N LEU A 18 -10.78 9.87 3.91
CA LEU A 18 -10.48 10.47 5.21
C LEU A 18 -8.98 10.83 5.31
N LEU A 19 -8.11 9.95 4.84
CA LEU A 19 -6.67 10.24 4.76
C LEU A 19 -6.42 11.40 3.80
N ALA A 20 -6.99 11.36 2.60
CA ALA A 20 -6.87 12.44 1.62
C ALA A 20 -7.36 13.79 2.18
N TYR A 21 -8.48 13.80 2.90
CA TYR A 21 -8.97 15.00 3.59
C TYR A 21 -7.95 15.56 4.58
N ARG A 22 -7.37 14.70 5.43
CA ARG A 22 -6.36 15.11 6.42
C ARG A 22 -5.10 15.68 5.77
N LEU A 23 -4.63 15.06 4.69
CA LEU A 23 -3.48 15.55 3.92
C LEU A 23 -3.79 16.91 3.26
N ARG A 24 -4.99 17.06 2.65
CA ARG A 24 -5.42 18.35 2.10
C ARG A 24 -5.51 19.45 3.14
N LYS A 25 -6.04 19.14 4.34
CA LYS A 25 -6.09 20.10 5.46
C LYS A 25 -4.68 20.55 5.89
N ALA A 26 -3.66 19.73 5.67
CA ALA A 26 -2.25 20.06 5.91
C ALA A 26 -1.56 20.80 4.75
N GLY A 27 -2.29 21.11 3.65
CA GLY A 27 -1.78 21.84 2.48
C GLY A 27 -1.20 20.94 1.39
N ILE A 28 -1.38 19.62 1.45
CA ILE A 28 -0.87 18.66 0.47
C ILE A 28 -1.97 18.39 -0.57
N LYS A 29 -1.71 18.66 -1.84
CA LYS A 29 -2.63 18.33 -2.94
C LYS A 29 -2.74 16.80 -3.06
N THR A 30 -3.96 16.24 -3.17
CA THR A 30 -4.16 14.80 -3.23
C THR A 30 -4.82 14.34 -4.52
N ASN A 31 -4.30 13.28 -5.10
CA ASN A 31 -4.84 12.62 -6.29
C ASN A 31 -5.06 11.15 -5.98
N LEU A 32 -6.31 10.68 -6.10
CA LEU A 32 -6.67 9.31 -5.79
C LEU A 32 -6.72 8.50 -7.07
N PHE A 33 -5.94 7.41 -7.13
CA PHE A 33 -5.98 6.48 -8.25
C PHE A 33 -7.11 5.47 -8.05
N ALA A 34 -7.91 5.26 -9.10
CA ALA A 34 -9.00 4.30 -9.12
C ALA A 34 -8.65 3.11 -10.01
N TYR A 35 -8.88 1.90 -9.49
CA TYR A 35 -8.77 0.65 -10.25
C TYR A 35 -9.73 -0.40 -9.69
N ALA A 36 -10.03 -1.44 -10.49
CA ALA A 36 -10.95 -2.49 -10.11
C ALA A 36 -10.33 -3.86 -10.37
N VAL A 37 -9.85 -4.53 -9.31
CA VAL A 37 -9.13 -5.82 -9.40
C VAL A 37 -9.90 -6.92 -10.15
N THR A 38 -11.23 -6.89 -10.10
CA THR A 38 -12.10 -7.87 -10.76
C THR A 38 -12.07 -7.76 -12.29
N PHE A 39 -11.86 -6.54 -12.81
CA PHE A 39 -12.01 -6.23 -14.23
C PHE A 39 -10.71 -5.81 -14.91
N GLU A 40 -9.65 -5.58 -14.15
CA GLU A 40 -8.38 -5.11 -14.68
C GLU A 40 -7.29 -6.16 -14.52
N HIS A 41 -6.53 -6.37 -15.59
CA HIS A 41 -5.31 -7.17 -15.55
C HIS A 41 -4.14 -6.36 -14.99
N TRP A 42 -3.17 -7.05 -14.43
CA TRP A 42 -1.99 -6.48 -13.78
C TRP A 42 -1.25 -5.46 -14.66
N GLU A 43 -0.93 -5.87 -15.89
CA GLU A 43 -0.19 -5.03 -16.83
C GLU A 43 -0.95 -3.75 -17.20
N GLY A 44 -2.24 -3.87 -17.48
CA GLY A 44 -3.10 -2.72 -17.78
C GLY A 44 -3.19 -1.75 -16.62
N CYS A 45 -3.36 -2.26 -15.39
CA CYS A 45 -3.45 -1.46 -14.18
C CYS A 45 -2.13 -0.73 -13.88
N THR A 46 -1.00 -1.41 -13.95
CA THR A 46 0.33 -0.81 -13.71
C THR A 46 0.66 0.25 -14.76
N LYS A 47 0.36 0.00 -16.04
CA LYS A 47 0.49 1.01 -17.11
C LYS A 47 -0.37 2.24 -16.85
N ARG A 48 -1.63 2.05 -16.46
CA ARG A 48 -2.54 3.16 -16.09
C ARG A 48 -2.05 3.93 -14.87
N LEU A 49 -1.55 3.23 -13.84
CA LEU A 49 -1.02 3.88 -12.65
C LEU A 49 0.19 4.76 -12.99
N ARG A 50 1.14 4.24 -13.79
CA ARG A 50 2.27 5.02 -14.28
C ARG A 50 1.81 6.29 -15.00
N GLN A 51 0.94 6.15 -16.00
CA GLN A 51 0.40 7.29 -16.76
C GLN A 51 -0.37 8.28 -15.88
N PHE A 52 -1.10 7.78 -14.89
CA PHE A 52 -1.81 8.62 -13.93
C PHE A 52 -0.84 9.45 -13.09
N ILE A 53 0.21 8.85 -12.57
CA ILE A 53 1.25 9.54 -11.80
C ILE A 53 1.87 10.64 -12.68
N GLU A 54 2.46 10.27 -13.84
CA GLU A 54 3.15 11.18 -14.74
C GLU A 54 2.27 12.39 -15.13
N ARG A 55 1.00 12.14 -15.45
CA ARG A 55 0.04 13.22 -15.80
C ARG A 55 -0.32 14.12 -14.61
N LYS A 56 -0.39 13.56 -13.36
CA LYS A 56 -0.86 14.31 -12.19
C LYS A 56 0.22 15.10 -11.49
N VAL A 57 1.46 14.63 -11.54
CA VAL A 57 2.57 15.30 -10.86
C VAL A 57 3.38 16.18 -11.80
N ALA A 58 3.37 15.89 -13.11
CA ALA A 58 4.25 16.53 -14.07
C ALA A 58 5.69 16.55 -13.55
N GLU A 59 6.27 17.72 -13.27
CA GLU A 59 7.60 17.88 -12.67
C GLU A 59 7.55 18.32 -11.19
N GLU A 60 6.35 18.39 -10.59
CA GLU A 60 6.21 18.79 -9.20
C GLU A 60 6.61 17.64 -8.24
N ASP A 61 7.25 17.99 -7.13
CA ASP A 61 7.55 17.04 -6.05
C ASP A 61 6.27 16.35 -5.56
N PHE A 62 6.34 15.03 -5.42
CA PHE A 62 5.24 14.24 -4.95
C PHE A 62 5.66 13.10 -4.01
N ILE A 63 4.70 12.60 -3.27
CA ILE A 63 4.79 11.40 -2.46
C ILE A 63 3.77 10.38 -2.93
N VAL A 64 4.00 9.12 -2.59
CA VAL A 64 3.01 8.05 -2.76
C VAL A 64 2.54 7.58 -1.38
N VAL A 65 1.22 7.48 -1.21
CA VAL A 65 0.59 6.85 -0.04
C VAL A 65 -0.27 5.69 -0.52
N ALA A 66 0.13 4.47 -0.24
CA ALA A 66 -0.49 3.29 -0.82
C ALA A 66 -0.91 2.27 0.25
N HIS A 67 -2.14 1.76 0.14
CA HIS A 67 -2.67 0.75 1.03
C HIS A 67 -2.64 -0.63 0.38
N SER A 68 -2.17 -1.63 1.12
CA SER A 68 -2.26 -3.05 0.75
C SER A 68 -1.78 -3.31 -0.70
N LEU A 69 -2.61 -3.87 -1.58
CA LEU A 69 -2.31 -4.09 -3.00
C LEU A 69 -1.82 -2.83 -3.71
N GLY A 70 -2.28 -1.65 -3.29
CA GLY A 70 -1.78 -0.37 -3.83
C GLY A 70 -0.27 -0.19 -3.68
N SER A 71 0.32 -0.71 -2.60
CA SER A 71 1.78 -0.69 -2.39
C SER A 71 2.51 -1.66 -3.34
N VAL A 72 1.89 -2.78 -3.67
CA VAL A 72 2.42 -3.76 -4.64
C VAL A 72 2.45 -3.16 -6.04
N LEU A 73 1.34 -2.51 -6.45
CA LEU A 73 1.26 -1.76 -7.71
C LEU A 73 2.31 -0.64 -7.75
N THR A 74 2.47 0.09 -6.64
CA THR A 74 3.49 1.15 -6.52
C THR A 74 4.88 0.58 -6.74
N ARG A 75 5.27 -0.46 -6.02
CA ARG A 75 6.60 -1.10 -6.17
C ARG A 75 6.88 -1.49 -7.62
N ALA A 76 5.89 -2.04 -8.31
CA ALA A 76 6.04 -2.46 -9.70
C ALA A 76 6.26 -1.28 -10.66
N VAL A 77 5.65 -0.12 -10.43
CA VAL A 77 5.76 1.02 -11.35
C VAL A 77 6.94 1.93 -11.02
N LEU A 78 7.45 1.95 -9.79
CA LEU A 78 8.55 2.82 -9.37
C LEU A 78 9.76 2.81 -10.32
N PRO A 79 10.27 1.65 -10.80
CA PRO A 79 11.43 1.64 -11.71
C PRO A 79 11.17 2.38 -13.02
N SER A 80 9.93 2.33 -13.51
CA SER A 80 9.55 2.88 -14.82
C SER A 80 9.11 4.34 -14.81
N LEU A 81 8.99 4.97 -13.62
CA LEU A 81 8.65 6.40 -13.52
C LEU A 81 9.83 7.26 -13.96
N SER A 82 9.58 8.27 -14.80
CA SER A 82 10.57 9.26 -15.21
C SER A 82 10.97 10.17 -14.04
N HIS A 83 9.97 10.60 -13.25
CA HIS A 83 10.16 11.37 -12.02
C HIS A 83 9.80 10.49 -10.81
N LYS A 84 10.73 10.33 -9.87
CA LYS A 84 10.55 9.47 -8.70
C LYS A 84 9.85 10.24 -7.57
N PRO A 85 9.02 9.56 -6.75
CA PRO A 85 8.46 10.19 -5.56
C PRO A 85 9.57 10.57 -4.57
N ALA A 86 9.38 11.70 -3.90
CA ALA A 86 10.26 12.14 -2.82
C ALA A 86 10.22 11.18 -1.61
N ALA A 87 9.09 10.52 -1.40
CA ALA A 87 8.93 9.47 -0.39
C ALA A 87 7.73 8.56 -0.69
N CYS A 88 7.76 7.34 -0.14
CA CYS A 88 6.65 6.40 -0.16
C CYS A 88 6.19 6.07 1.26
N PHE A 89 4.88 6.01 1.46
CA PHE A 89 4.24 5.60 2.71
C PHE A 89 3.31 4.43 2.44
N PHE A 90 3.68 3.25 2.93
CA PHE A 90 2.93 2.01 2.69
C PHE A 90 2.13 1.61 3.93
N LEU A 91 0.83 1.48 3.77
CA LEU A 91 -0.12 1.13 4.82
C LEU A 91 -0.48 -0.35 4.67
N ALA A 92 -0.06 -1.19 5.62
CA ALA A 92 -0.23 -2.64 5.61
C ALA A 92 0.12 -3.29 4.26
N PRO A 93 1.34 -3.09 3.73
CA PRO A 93 1.74 -3.64 2.45
C PRO A 93 1.99 -5.14 2.54
N PRO A 94 1.44 -6.00 1.68
CA PRO A 94 2.01 -7.32 1.48
C PRO A 94 3.35 -7.18 0.74
N THR A 95 4.42 -7.66 1.35
CA THR A 95 5.78 -7.55 0.79
C THR A 95 6.31 -8.86 0.24
N GLN A 96 5.65 -9.95 0.60
CA GLN A 96 5.89 -11.32 0.16
C GLN A 96 4.56 -12.01 -0.17
N ALA A 97 4.60 -13.23 -0.68
CA ALA A 97 3.39 -14.02 -0.88
C ALA A 97 2.68 -14.24 0.46
N CYS A 98 1.57 -13.54 0.66
CA CYS A 98 0.90 -13.53 1.96
C CYS A 98 0.04 -14.77 2.19
N ASP A 99 -0.04 -15.19 3.44
CA ASP A 99 -0.74 -16.41 3.85
C ASP A 99 -2.24 -16.35 3.52
N ALA A 100 -2.88 -15.20 3.75
CA ALA A 100 -4.28 -15.00 3.39
C ALA A 100 -4.54 -15.22 1.89
N ALA A 101 -3.71 -14.64 1.01
CA ALA A 101 -3.84 -14.84 -0.43
C ALA A 101 -3.60 -16.29 -0.83
N ARG A 102 -2.59 -16.97 -0.26
CA ARG A 102 -2.30 -18.39 -0.54
C ARG A 102 -3.46 -19.31 -0.16
N ARG A 103 -4.09 -19.08 0.98
CA ARG A 103 -5.27 -19.87 1.45
C ARG A 103 -6.51 -19.62 0.59
N LEU A 104 -6.68 -18.40 0.08
CA LEU A 104 -7.84 -18.01 -0.70
C LEU A 104 -7.69 -18.27 -2.21
N ALA A 105 -6.48 -18.23 -2.76
CA ALA A 105 -6.21 -18.39 -4.18
C ALA A 105 -6.84 -19.64 -4.84
N PRO A 106 -6.93 -20.82 -4.17
CA PRO A 106 -7.62 -21.98 -4.73
C PRO A 106 -9.14 -21.85 -4.81
N ARG A 107 -9.74 -20.91 -4.07
CA ARG A 107 -11.19 -20.75 -3.98
C ARG A 107 -11.74 -20.09 -5.25
N TYR A 108 -12.73 -20.72 -5.89
CA TYR A 108 -13.35 -20.21 -7.11
C TYR A 108 -13.87 -18.77 -6.98
N TRP A 109 -14.62 -18.48 -5.90
CA TRP A 109 -15.14 -17.15 -5.64
C TRP A 109 -14.05 -16.07 -5.46
N TYR A 110 -12.91 -16.44 -4.83
CA TYR A 110 -11.78 -15.52 -4.68
C TYR A 110 -11.14 -15.23 -6.03
N ARG A 111 -10.97 -16.25 -6.88
CA ARG A 111 -10.44 -16.07 -8.24
C ARG A 111 -11.33 -15.14 -9.05
N LEU A 112 -12.65 -15.27 -8.91
CA LEU A 112 -13.60 -14.41 -9.61
C LEU A 112 -13.56 -12.96 -9.12
N LEU A 113 -13.52 -12.73 -7.79
CA LEU A 113 -13.59 -11.39 -7.19
C LEU A 113 -12.25 -10.66 -7.17
N ALA A 114 -11.17 -11.38 -6.87
CA ALA A 114 -9.82 -10.81 -6.74
C ALA A 114 -9.03 -10.81 -8.06
N GLY A 115 -9.56 -11.47 -9.10
CA GLY A 115 -8.98 -11.51 -10.43
C GLY A 115 -7.53 -12.00 -10.47
N GLU A 116 -6.81 -11.58 -11.49
CA GLU A 116 -5.39 -11.88 -11.67
C GLU A 116 -4.54 -11.34 -10.52
N MET A 117 -4.82 -10.11 -10.05
CA MET A 117 -4.02 -9.45 -9.01
C MET A 117 -4.05 -10.22 -7.69
N GLY A 118 -5.21 -10.79 -7.31
CA GLY A 118 -5.32 -11.64 -6.13
C GLY A 118 -4.51 -12.94 -6.24
N GLN A 119 -4.43 -13.52 -7.45
CA GLN A 119 -3.61 -14.70 -7.70
C GLN A 119 -2.12 -14.38 -7.63
N LEU A 120 -1.69 -13.21 -8.12
CA LEU A 120 -0.31 -12.75 -8.06
C LEU A 120 0.18 -12.56 -6.63
N LEU A 121 -0.65 -12.05 -5.72
CA LEU A 121 -0.32 -11.92 -4.29
C LEU A 121 -0.03 -13.26 -3.58
N ALA A 122 -0.50 -14.38 -4.13
CA ALA A 122 -0.24 -15.72 -3.61
C ALA A 122 1.06 -16.33 -4.16
N LYS A 123 1.65 -15.75 -5.22
CA LYS A 123 2.83 -16.29 -5.91
C LYS A 123 4.12 -15.75 -5.31
N HIS A 124 4.94 -16.66 -4.75
CA HIS A 124 6.23 -16.28 -4.15
C HIS A 124 7.16 -15.62 -5.17
N GLU A 125 7.34 -16.24 -6.34
CA GLU A 125 8.21 -15.73 -7.40
C GLU A 125 7.82 -14.31 -7.83
N PHE A 126 6.53 -14.05 -8.04
CA PHE A 126 6.05 -12.71 -8.38
C PHE A 126 6.38 -11.69 -7.30
N MET A 127 6.07 -12.00 -6.04
CA MET A 127 6.25 -11.07 -4.93
C MET A 127 7.71 -10.80 -4.59
N SER A 128 8.59 -11.81 -4.75
CA SER A 128 10.03 -11.68 -4.51
C SER A 128 10.76 -10.89 -5.60
N ASN A 129 10.23 -10.89 -6.83
CA ASN A 129 10.79 -10.12 -7.95
C ASN A 129 10.39 -8.64 -7.94
N LEU A 130 9.47 -8.23 -7.05
CA LEU A 130 9.13 -6.81 -6.92
C LEU A 130 10.27 -6.03 -6.25
N PRO A 131 10.68 -4.89 -6.81
CA PRO A 131 11.80 -4.13 -6.28
C PRO A 131 11.51 -3.60 -4.87
N VAL A 132 12.57 -3.48 -4.06
CA VAL A 132 12.53 -2.66 -2.85
C VAL A 132 12.65 -1.19 -3.29
N PRO A 133 11.83 -0.28 -2.75
CA PRO A 133 11.94 1.14 -3.08
C PRO A 133 13.32 1.70 -2.72
N GLU A 134 13.93 2.44 -3.64
CA GLU A 134 15.24 3.10 -3.45
C GLU A 134 15.11 4.48 -2.78
N MET A 135 13.91 5.08 -2.87
CA MET A 135 13.61 6.36 -2.23
C MET A 135 13.19 6.17 -0.77
N PRO A 136 13.27 7.21 0.06
CA PRO A 136 12.77 7.20 1.43
C PRO A 136 11.39 6.59 1.52
N THR A 137 11.28 5.50 2.26
CA THR A 137 10.02 4.74 2.37
C THR A 137 9.76 4.41 3.84
N LYS A 138 8.51 4.50 4.26
CA LYS A 138 8.05 4.10 5.59
C LYS A 138 6.87 3.17 5.49
N ILE A 139 6.89 2.10 6.28
CA ILE A 139 5.82 1.12 6.37
C ILE A 139 5.05 1.32 7.69
N TYR A 140 3.73 1.24 7.62
CA TYR A 140 2.85 1.15 8.78
C TYR A 140 2.18 -0.22 8.77
N ALA A 141 2.47 -1.02 9.80
CA ALA A 141 1.90 -2.35 9.96
C ALA A 141 0.82 -2.33 11.05
N GLY A 142 -0.32 -2.94 10.78
CA GLY A 142 -1.38 -3.09 11.76
C GLY A 142 -1.16 -4.31 12.65
N ASN A 143 -1.60 -4.23 13.93
CA ASN A 143 -1.52 -5.35 14.87
C ASN A 143 -2.79 -5.54 15.72
N ALA A 144 -3.93 -4.98 15.29
CA ALA A 144 -5.19 -5.11 16.04
C ALA A 144 -6.02 -6.35 15.64
N GLY A 145 -5.46 -7.29 14.89
CA GLY A 145 -6.10 -8.56 14.55
C GLY A 145 -6.17 -9.48 15.76
N LEU A 146 -7.07 -10.47 15.70
CA LEU A 146 -7.20 -11.49 16.73
C LEU A 146 -5.94 -12.36 16.81
N THR A 147 -5.58 -12.78 18.02
CA THR A 147 -4.51 -13.74 18.29
C THR A 147 -5.04 -14.97 19.05
N GLY A 148 -4.22 -15.99 19.22
CA GLY A 148 -4.56 -17.21 19.92
C GLY A 148 -5.34 -18.22 19.05
N ARG A 149 -6.02 -19.15 19.69
CA ARG A 149 -6.66 -20.32 19.06
C ARG A 149 -7.75 -19.98 18.02
N TYR A 150 -8.30 -18.78 18.07
CA TYR A 150 -9.35 -18.31 17.14
C TYR A 150 -8.79 -17.50 15.97
N SER A 151 -7.50 -17.22 15.98
CA SER A 151 -6.83 -16.52 14.89
C SER A 151 -6.34 -17.51 13.83
N PRO A 152 -6.51 -17.25 12.54
CA PRO A 152 -5.86 -18.04 11.50
C PRO A 152 -4.33 -17.89 11.53
N PHE A 153 -3.79 -16.93 12.29
CA PHE A 153 -2.37 -16.61 12.42
C PHE A 153 -1.77 -17.06 13.78
N GLY A 154 -2.56 -17.74 14.64
CA GLY A 154 -2.12 -18.11 15.99
C GLY A 154 -1.79 -16.89 16.83
N ASP A 155 -0.65 -16.90 17.51
CA ASP A 155 -0.18 -15.80 18.36
C ASP A 155 0.61 -14.72 17.62
N GLU A 156 0.77 -14.86 16.31
CA GLU A 156 1.49 -13.88 15.49
C GLU A 156 0.76 -12.51 15.46
N PRO A 157 1.48 -11.40 15.70
CA PRO A 157 0.92 -10.07 15.55
C PRO A 157 0.42 -9.87 14.12
N ASN A 158 -0.84 -9.45 13.99
CA ASN A 158 -1.49 -9.34 12.69
C ASN A 158 -2.55 -8.23 12.69
N ASP A 159 -3.00 -7.84 11.50
CA ASP A 159 -4.06 -6.84 11.32
C ASP A 159 -5.42 -7.46 10.92
N GLY A 160 -5.52 -8.78 11.01
CA GLY A 160 -6.69 -9.57 10.57
C GLY A 160 -6.60 -10.08 9.12
N VAL A 161 -5.63 -9.60 8.34
CA VAL A 161 -5.38 -10.03 6.94
C VAL A 161 -3.91 -10.40 6.74
N LEU A 162 -2.98 -9.61 7.27
CA LEU A 162 -1.54 -9.80 7.17
C LEU A 162 -0.92 -9.92 8.56
N MET A 163 0.03 -10.83 8.71
CA MET A 163 0.94 -10.81 9.85
C MET A 163 1.92 -9.64 9.69
N VAL A 164 2.36 -9.05 10.79
CA VAL A 164 3.36 -7.96 10.77
C VAL A 164 4.59 -8.35 9.95
N LYS A 165 5.10 -9.58 10.13
CA LYS A 165 6.25 -10.10 9.37
C LYS A 165 6.07 -10.16 7.85
N GLU A 166 4.82 -10.18 7.36
CA GLU A 166 4.51 -10.16 5.93
C GLU A 166 4.53 -8.75 5.33
N THR A 167 4.70 -7.73 6.18
CA THR A 167 4.77 -6.32 5.78
C THR A 167 6.19 -5.75 5.74
N LEU A 168 7.18 -6.54 6.14
CA LEU A 168 8.57 -6.09 6.28
C LEU A 168 9.29 -6.07 4.92
N LEU A 169 10.09 -5.03 4.69
CA LEU A 169 11.05 -4.95 3.58
C LEU A 169 12.45 -4.66 4.15
N PRO A 170 13.49 -5.27 3.59
CA PRO A 170 14.87 -5.01 4.01
C PRO A 170 15.21 -3.52 3.97
N GLY A 171 15.78 -3.00 5.05
CA GLY A 171 16.21 -1.60 5.13
C GLY A 171 15.10 -0.55 5.25
N ILE A 172 13.82 -0.95 5.23
CA ILE A 172 12.70 -0.01 5.33
C ILE A 172 12.17 0.04 6.77
N PRO A 173 12.09 1.24 7.40
CA PRO A 173 11.55 1.38 8.74
C PRO A 173 10.06 1.03 8.81
N VAL A 174 9.68 0.31 9.86
CA VAL A 174 8.30 -0.11 10.11
C VAL A 174 7.79 0.48 11.41
N GLN A 175 6.63 1.12 11.34
CA GLN A 175 5.89 1.58 12.52
C GLN A 175 4.66 0.70 12.73
N ILE A 176 4.56 0.11 13.92
CA ILE A 176 3.39 -0.66 14.32
C ILE A 176 2.27 0.29 14.76
N ALA A 177 1.06 0.05 14.28
CA ALA A 177 -0.12 0.81 14.63
C ALA A 177 -1.24 -0.13 15.14
N PRO A 178 -1.97 0.23 16.20
CA PRO A 178 -3.11 -0.55 16.68
C PRO A 178 -4.30 -0.37 15.74
N SER A 179 -4.22 -1.02 14.58
CA SER A 179 -5.21 -0.92 13.51
C SER A 179 -5.46 -2.26 12.86
N LEU A 180 -6.71 -2.50 12.47
CA LEU A 180 -7.07 -3.58 11.54
C LEU A 180 -6.69 -3.16 10.11
N HIS A 181 -6.40 -4.14 9.27
CA HIS A 181 -6.05 -3.98 7.85
C HIS A 181 -7.00 -3.03 7.11
N THR A 182 -8.28 -3.28 7.31
CA THR A 182 -9.39 -2.57 6.67
C THR A 182 -9.48 -1.09 7.04
N PHE A 183 -8.95 -0.69 8.20
CA PHE A 183 -9.11 0.66 8.77
C PHE A 183 -7.80 1.41 8.97
N ILE A 184 -6.66 0.82 8.64
CA ILE A 184 -5.34 1.43 8.86
C ILE A 184 -5.21 2.81 8.18
N MET A 185 -5.81 3.00 7.00
CA MET A 185 -5.83 4.28 6.30
C MET A 185 -6.63 5.37 7.02
N ASN A 186 -7.49 4.99 7.97
CA ASN A 186 -8.27 5.92 8.78
C ASN A 186 -7.57 6.31 10.09
N ASN A 187 -6.43 5.70 10.41
CA ASN A 187 -5.69 5.99 11.62
C ASN A 187 -5.16 7.43 11.60
N LYS A 188 -5.52 8.20 12.64
CA LYS A 188 -5.15 9.61 12.77
C LYS A 188 -3.64 9.77 13.01
N VAL A 189 -3.05 8.88 13.80
CA VAL A 189 -1.63 8.94 14.15
C VAL A 189 -0.78 8.76 12.89
N ILE A 190 -1.13 7.79 12.03
CA ILE A 190 -0.46 7.57 10.73
C ILE A 190 -0.57 8.82 9.86
N ALA A 191 -1.78 9.40 9.74
CA ALA A 191 -1.96 10.59 8.93
C ALA A 191 -1.14 11.78 9.43
N MET A 192 -1.04 11.96 10.76
CA MET A 192 -0.23 13.01 11.38
C MET A 192 1.27 12.75 11.14
N ASP A 193 1.73 11.53 11.32
CA ASP A 193 3.13 11.17 11.11
C ASP A 193 3.57 11.38 9.65
N ILE A 194 2.72 11.05 8.67
CA ILE A 194 2.96 11.36 7.26
C ILE A 194 3.11 12.88 7.06
N VAL A 195 2.18 13.67 7.62
CA VAL A 195 2.22 15.14 7.51
C VAL A 195 3.48 15.71 8.13
N ASP A 196 3.84 15.25 9.33
CA ASP A 196 5.01 15.73 10.08
C ASP A 196 6.32 15.35 9.36
N THR A 197 6.39 14.14 8.81
CA THR A 197 7.53 13.69 8.01
C THR A 197 7.72 14.58 6.78
N ILE A 198 6.63 14.94 6.09
CA ILE A 198 6.69 15.81 4.91
C ILE A 198 7.10 17.23 5.29
N LYS A 199 6.46 17.81 6.30
CA LYS A 199 6.71 19.19 6.71
C LYS A 199 8.11 19.40 7.29
N SER A 200 8.62 18.43 8.02
CA SER A 200 9.97 18.49 8.60
C SER A 200 11.08 18.20 7.58
N GLY A 201 10.75 17.73 6.39
CA GLY A 201 11.73 17.28 5.38
C GLY A 201 12.58 16.08 5.79
N LYS A 202 12.19 15.36 6.84
CA LYS A 202 12.93 14.20 7.37
C LYS A 202 13.20 13.11 6.33
N TYR A 203 12.32 13.01 5.31
CA TYR A 203 12.52 12.08 4.19
C TYR A 203 13.70 12.46 3.29
N LYS A 204 14.27 13.68 3.41
CA LYS A 204 15.42 14.14 2.61
C LYS A 204 16.76 13.76 3.23
N LEU A 205 16.76 13.22 4.44
CA LEU A 205 17.94 12.93 5.26
C LEU A 205 18.30 11.44 5.33
N SER A 206 17.60 10.60 4.58
CA SER A 206 17.80 9.15 4.55
C SER A 206 18.49 8.68 3.28
#